data_965046de26c58e1e9e2d44f97a2cc092
#
_entry.id   965046de26c58e1e9e2d44f97a2cc092
#
_cell.length_a   1.000
_cell.length_b   1.000
_cell.length_c   1.000
_cell.angle_alpha   90.00
_cell.angle_beta   90.00
_cell.angle_gamma   90.00
#
_symmetry.space_group_name_H-M   'P 1'
#
loop_
_entity.id
_entity.type
_entity.pdbx_description
1 polymer ?
#
loop_
_entity_poly.entity_id
_entity_poly.type
_entity_poly.pdbx_seq_one_letter_code
_entity_poly.pdbx_strand_id
1 'polypeptide(L)'
;MRKLSLCPDAVAKIHGGEQAPCLKGSVKFFQLPGGVLVEAELTGLPSQPPSGFFAFHIHEKGDCSGEGFPNTGGHYDPESRPHPFHAGDLPPLLSCKGGAYLAVITGRFCVKDVIGRSVVIHVGPDDLHSQPAGNAGAKIGCGVICKT
;
A
#
# COMPACT_ATOMS: atom_id res chain seq x y z
N MET A 1 9.07 18.92 16.17
CA MET A 1 8.27 17.69 16.22
C MET A 1 9.16 16.55 16.70
N ARG A 2 8.92 16.01 17.89
CA ARG A 2 9.69 14.84 18.36
C ARG A 2 9.33 13.65 17.46
N LYS A 3 10.32 13.10 16.78
CA LYS A 3 10.22 11.79 16.14
C LYS A 3 10.01 10.79 17.28
N LEU A 4 8.78 10.34 17.48
CA LEU A 4 8.51 9.23 18.38
C LEU A 4 9.22 8.02 17.77
N SER A 5 10.28 7.57 18.43
CA SER A 5 10.97 6.32 18.10
C SER A 5 10.11 5.16 18.61
N LEU A 6 8.94 5.00 18.00
CA LEU A 6 8.10 3.84 18.23
C LEU A 6 8.58 2.72 17.29
N CYS A 7 8.78 1.53 17.84
CA CYS A 7 8.91 0.36 16.99
C CYS A 7 7.56 0.11 16.30
N PRO A 8 7.53 -0.16 14.98
CA PRO A 8 6.30 -0.51 14.32
C PRO A 8 5.76 -1.85 14.83
N ASP A 9 4.44 -2.00 14.87
CA ASP A 9 3.78 -3.25 15.23
C ASP A 9 3.79 -4.27 14.07
N ALA A 10 3.85 -3.77 12.85
CA ALA A 10 4.01 -4.58 11.65
C ALA A 10 4.74 -3.81 10.54
N VAL A 11 5.38 -4.55 9.64
CA VAL A 11 6.11 -3.99 8.48
C VAL A 11 5.85 -4.83 7.24
N ALA A 12 5.62 -4.18 6.11
CA ALA A 12 5.67 -4.78 4.79
C ALA A 12 6.94 -4.28 4.08
N LYS A 13 7.82 -5.19 3.70
CA LYS A 13 8.97 -4.88 2.84
C LYS A 13 8.50 -4.96 1.38
N ILE A 14 8.57 -3.84 0.69
CA ILE A 14 8.11 -3.72 -0.69
C ILE A 14 9.25 -4.08 -1.65
N HIS A 15 8.90 -4.87 -2.65
CA HIS A 15 9.75 -5.14 -3.81
C HIS A 15 8.94 -4.95 -5.10
N GLY A 16 9.62 -4.52 -6.15
CA GLY A 16 9.02 -4.34 -7.46
C GLY A 16 8.97 -5.63 -8.27
N GLY A 17 8.01 -5.68 -9.20
CA GLY A 17 7.96 -6.68 -10.26
C GLY A 17 8.73 -6.22 -11.51
N GLU A 18 8.53 -6.89 -12.64
CA GLU A 18 9.25 -6.61 -13.88
C GLU A 18 9.04 -5.18 -14.39
N GLN A 19 7.85 -4.62 -14.18
CA GLN A 19 7.55 -3.25 -14.61
C GLN A 19 8.20 -2.17 -13.73
N ALA A 20 8.70 -2.52 -12.56
CA ALA A 20 9.36 -1.62 -11.62
C ALA A 20 10.47 -2.35 -10.86
N PRO A 21 11.50 -2.87 -11.54
CA PRO A 21 12.48 -3.75 -10.91
C PRO A 21 13.33 -3.07 -9.84
N CYS A 22 13.40 -1.73 -9.86
CA CYS A 22 14.14 -0.95 -8.86
C CYS A 22 13.29 -0.54 -7.67
N LEU A 23 11.98 -0.77 -7.70
CA LEU A 23 11.07 -0.40 -6.60
C LEU A 23 11.38 -1.21 -5.36
N LYS A 24 11.63 -0.50 -4.26
CA LYS A 24 11.87 -1.09 -2.95
C LYS A 24 11.55 -0.09 -1.84
N GLY A 25 11.39 -0.59 -0.65
CA GLY A 25 11.16 0.21 0.54
C GLY A 25 10.35 -0.53 1.59
N SER A 26 9.71 0.22 2.46
CA SER A 26 8.92 -0.35 3.53
C SER A 26 7.65 0.44 3.80
N VAL A 27 6.64 -0.27 4.26
CA VAL A 27 5.42 0.30 4.84
C VAL A 27 5.31 -0.19 6.27
N LYS A 28 5.30 0.75 7.20
CA LYS A 28 5.25 0.50 8.63
C LYS A 28 3.87 0.80 9.18
N PHE A 29 3.42 0.00 10.10
CA PHE A 29 2.11 0.12 10.73
C PHE A 29 2.29 0.26 12.24
N PHE A 30 1.70 1.30 12.82
CA PHE A 30 1.76 1.58 14.25
C PHE A 30 0.34 1.65 14.80
N GLN A 31 0.02 0.79 15.76
CA GLN A 31 -1.28 0.82 16.42
C GLN A 31 -1.35 2.03 17.34
N LEU A 32 -2.35 2.85 17.12
CA LEU A 32 -2.65 4.02 17.97
C LEU A 32 -3.99 3.83 18.66
N PRO A 33 -4.26 4.55 19.76
CA PRO A 33 -5.62 4.65 20.27
C PRO A 33 -6.55 5.23 19.18
N GLY A 34 -7.53 4.43 18.75
CA GLY A 34 -8.51 4.84 17.75
C GLY A 34 -8.09 4.79 16.29
N GLY A 35 -6.91 4.22 15.95
CA GLY A 35 -6.51 4.11 14.56
C GLY A 35 -5.15 3.47 14.35
N VAL A 36 -4.68 3.51 13.11
CA VAL A 36 -3.36 3.02 12.70
C VAL A 36 -2.64 4.13 11.94
N LEU A 37 -1.42 4.44 12.36
CA LEU A 37 -0.50 5.22 11.55
C LEU A 37 0.14 4.27 10.53
N VAL A 38 -0.03 4.59 9.25
CA VAL A 38 0.63 3.93 8.13
C VAL A 38 1.72 4.87 7.61
N GLU A 39 2.96 4.41 7.59
CA GLU A 39 4.10 5.18 7.11
C GLU A 39 4.80 4.42 5.98
N ALA A 40 4.75 4.96 4.77
CA ALA A 40 5.38 4.41 3.59
C ALA A 40 6.60 5.23 3.20
N GLU A 41 7.72 4.54 2.92
CA GLU A 41 8.95 5.12 2.39
C GLU A 41 9.48 4.22 1.29
N LEU A 42 9.44 4.71 0.05
CA LEU A 42 9.75 3.95 -1.15
C LEU A 42 10.78 4.68 -2.01
N THR A 43 11.57 3.90 -2.75
CA THR A 43 12.47 4.37 -3.79
C THR A 43 12.33 3.51 -5.04
N GLY A 44 12.83 3.99 -6.18
CA GLY A 44 12.82 3.22 -7.42
C GLY A 44 11.46 3.15 -8.11
N LEU A 45 10.53 4.05 -7.77
CA LEU A 45 9.28 4.19 -8.54
C LEU A 45 9.59 4.60 -9.98
N PRO A 46 8.88 4.04 -10.97
CA PRO A 46 9.09 4.40 -12.37
C PRO A 46 8.69 5.85 -12.65
N SER A 47 9.19 6.42 -13.76
CA SER A 47 8.88 7.79 -14.18
C SER A 47 7.45 7.97 -14.73
N GLN A 48 6.78 6.87 -15.01
CA GLN A 48 5.38 6.84 -15.43
C GLN A 48 4.51 6.36 -14.27
N PRO A 49 3.31 6.92 -14.04
CA PRO A 49 2.57 7.86 -14.89
C PRO A 49 3.12 9.28 -14.81
N PRO A 50 2.82 10.15 -15.81
CA PRO A 50 3.28 11.55 -15.81
C PRO A 50 2.82 12.36 -14.61
N SER A 51 1.69 11.99 -14.00
CA SER A 51 1.16 12.62 -12.78
C SER A 51 2.05 12.41 -11.56
N GLY A 52 2.85 11.33 -11.54
CA GLY A 52 3.63 10.90 -10.39
C GLY A 52 2.80 10.23 -9.29
N PHE A 53 1.49 10.06 -9.47
CA PHE A 53 0.63 9.39 -8.50
C PHE A 53 0.55 7.89 -8.78
N PHE A 54 0.77 7.11 -7.72
CA PHE A 54 0.69 5.65 -7.73
C PHE A 54 -0.37 5.20 -6.73
N ALA A 55 -1.33 4.40 -7.18
CA ALA A 55 -2.33 3.86 -6.28
C ALA A 55 -1.70 2.93 -5.24
N PHE A 56 -2.23 2.95 -4.03
CA PHE A 56 -1.64 2.34 -2.86
C PHE A 56 -2.73 1.73 -1.99
N HIS A 57 -2.74 0.38 -1.91
CA HIS A 57 -3.82 -0.34 -1.23
C HIS A 57 -3.29 -1.53 -0.43
N ILE A 58 -4.07 -1.94 0.58
CA ILE A 58 -3.91 -3.25 1.22
C ILE A 58 -4.83 -4.22 0.49
N HIS A 59 -4.27 -5.33 0.01
CA HIS A 59 -4.99 -6.43 -0.62
C HIS A 59 -5.28 -7.55 0.36
N GLU A 60 -6.29 -8.37 0.04
CA GLU A 60 -6.83 -9.37 0.97
C GLU A 60 -5.88 -10.54 1.25
N LYS A 61 -4.98 -10.88 0.31
CA LYS A 61 -4.08 -12.02 0.41
C LYS A 61 -2.62 -11.59 0.46
N GLY A 62 -1.84 -12.22 1.34
CA GLY A 62 -0.41 -11.98 1.51
C GLY A 62 0.46 -12.86 0.62
N ASP A 63 0.09 -13.03 -0.64
CA ASP A 63 0.86 -13.81 -1.61
C ASP A 63 1.37 -12.91 -2.73
N CYS A 64 2.62 -12.45 -2.60
CA CYS A 64 3.32 -11.62 -3.59
C CYS A 64 4.04 -12.44 -4.67
N SER A 65 3.76 -13.74 -4.79
CA SER A 65 4.39 -14.59 -5.81
C SER A 65 3.80 -14.36 -7.20
N GLY A 66 4.58 -14.72 -8.20
CA GLY A 66 4.18 -14.62 -9.60
C GLY A 66 4.38 -13.23 -10.19
N GLU A 67 4.54 -13.19 -11.51
CA GLU A 67 4.70 -11.95 -12.25
C GLU A 67 3.40 -11.13 -12.22
N GLY A 68 3.53 -9.83 -11.93
CA GLY A 68 2.38 -8.94 -11.80
C GLY A 68 1.53 -9.19 -10.55
N PHE A 69 2.04 -9.97 -9.60
CA PHE A 69 1.40 -10.24 -8.30
C PHE A 69 -0.06 -10.70 -8.40
N PRO A 70 -0.35 -11.78 -9.17
CA PRO A 70 -1.72 -12.19 -9.46
C PRO A 70 -2.47 -12.76 -8.25
N ASN A 71 -1.74 -13.16 -7.21
CA ASN A 71 -2.30 -13.92 -6.09
C ASN A 71 -2.69 -13.06 -4.88
N THR A 72 -2.60 -11.74 -4.97
CA THR A 72 -2.93 -10.83 -3.87
C THR A 72 -4.43 -10.64 -3.63
N GLY A 73 -5.26 -11.07 -4.58
CA GLY A 73 -6.72 -10.87 -4.52
C GLY A 73 -7.13 -9.42 -4.73
N GLY A 74 -8.33 -9.08 -4.30
CA GLY A 74 -8.87 -7.72 -4.33
C GLY A 74 -8.39 -6.86 -3.16
N HIS A 75 -8.89 -5.63 -3.08
CA HIS A 75 -8.67 -4.77 -1.92
C HIS A 75 -9.24 -5.40 -0.65
N TYR A 76 -8.55 -5.22 0.46
CA TYR A 76 -9.03 -5.67 1.76
C TYR A 76 -10.33 -4.94 2.11
N ASP A 77 -11.43 -5.66 2.15
CA ASP A 77 -12.79 -5.13 2.28
C ASP A 77 -13.66 -6.06 3.12
N PRO A 78 -13.53 -6.03 4.45
CA PRO A 78 -14.29 -6.92 5.33
C PRO A 78 -15.78 -6.56 5.41
N GLU A 79 -16.19 -5.37 4.97
CA GLU A 79 -17.56 -4.88 5.06
C GLU A 79 -18.31 -4.88 3.74
N SER A 80 -17.70 -5.38 2.66
CA SER A 80 -18.29 -5.41 1.30
C SER A 80 -18.76 -4.03 0.83
N ARG A 81 -17.87 -3.04 0.94
CA ARG A 81 -18.14 -1.65 0.55
C ARG A 81 -17.65 -1.38 -0.87
N PRO A 82 -18.15 -0.36 -1.55
CA PRO A 82 -17.58 0.07 -2.83
C PRO A 82 -16.25 0.80 -2.63
N HIS A 83 -15.41 0.84 -3.67
CA HIS A 83 -14.25 1.72 -3.71
C HIS A 83 -14.69 3.20 -3.71
N PRO A 84 -14.10 4.12 -2.96
CA PRO A 84 -12.87 4.00 -2.15
C PRO A 84 -13.15 3.80 -0.64
N PHE A 85 -14.18 3.07 -0.29
CA PHE A 85 -14.58 2.83 1.10
C PHE A 85 -14.09 1.49 1.64
N HIS A 86 -13.30 0.71 0.89
CA HIS A 86 -12.67 -0.49 1.42
C HIS A 86 -11.74 -0.15 2.58
N ALA A 87 -11.62 -1.06 3.54
CA ALA A 87 -10.70 -0.84 4.65
C ALA A 87 -9.24 -0.68 4.17
N GLY A 88 -8.88 -1.38 3.09
CA GLY A 88 -7.54 -1.33 2.50
C GLY A 88 -7.26 -0.15 1.57
N ASP A 89 -8.24 0.73 1.31
CA ASP A 89 -8.02 1.89 0.45
C ASP A 89 -7.24 2.97 1.20
N LEU A 90 -6.03 3.25 0.72
CA LEU A 90 -5.12 4.26 1.26
C LEU A 90 -4.95 5.40 0.24
N PRO A 91 -4.55 6.60 0.68
CA PRO A 91 -4.25 7.68 -0.25
C PRO A 91 -3.14 7.28 -1.23
N PRO A 92 -3.17 7.76 -2.48
CA PRO A 92 -2.12 7.47 -3.45
C PRO A 92 -0.77 8.05 -3.01
N LEU A 93 0.30 7.40 -3.44
CA LEU A 93 1.67 7.88 -3.28
C LEU A 93 1.97 8.95 -4.32
N LEU A 94 2.65 10.01 -3.93
CA LEU A 94 3.19 11.00 -4.86
C LEU A 94 4.70 10.82 -4.96
N SER A 95 5.18 10.50 -6.17
CA SER A 95 6.60 10.32 -6.44
C SER A 95 7.32 11.64 -6.68
N CYS A 96 8.48 11.78 -6.07
CA CYS A 96 9.45 12.82 -6.36
C CYS A 96 10.78 12.16 -6.74
N LYS A 97 11.19 12.27 -8.00
CA LYS A 97 12.45 11.65 -8.51
C LYS A 97 12.58 10.17 -8.16
N GLY A 98 11.49 9.41 -8.26
CA GLY A 98 11.43 8.00 -7.94
C GLY A 98 11.29 7.65 -6.46
N GLY A 99 11.35 8.61 -5.56
CA GLY A 99 11.09 8.44 -4.15
C GLY A 99 9.66 8.84 -3.77
N ALA A 100 9.08 8.20 -2.75
CA ALA A 100 7.81 8.61 -2.17
C ALA A 100 7.82 8.41 -0.66
N TYR A 101 7.21 9.36 0.03
CA TYR A 101 6.96 9.29 1.47
C TYR A 101 5.51 9.65 1.75
N LEU A 102 4.83 8.81 2.52
CA LEU A 102 3.46 9.05 2.95
C LEU A 102 3.31 8.64 4.42
N ALA A 103 2.71 9.49 5.22
CA ALA A 103 2.27 9.15 6.57
C ALA A 103 0.79 9.52 6.70
N VAL A 104 -0.05 8.55 7.05
CA VAL A 104 -1.49 8.74 7.17
C VAL A 104 -2.03 7.97 8.37
N ILE A 105 -3.02 8.53 9.06
CA ILE A 105 -3.77 7.84 10.10
C ILE A 105 -5.11 7.41 9.53
N THR A 106 -5.46 6.14 9.75
CA THR A 106 -6.76 5.58 9.34
C THR A 106 -7.41 4.83 10.50
N GLY A 107 -8.71 4.96 10.62
CA GLY A 107 -9.52 4.19 11.57
C GLY A 107 -10.23 2.98 10.94
N ARG A 108 -9.89 2.63 9.69
CA ARG A 108 -10.61 1.60 8.93
C ARG A 108 -10.24 0.17 9.31
N PHE A 109 -9.11 -0.03 10.02
CA PHE A 109 -8.65 -1.33 10.50
C PHE A 109 -7.76 -1.18 11.73
N CYS A 110 -7.52 -2.29 12.43
CA CYS A 110 -6.45 -2.41 13.43
C CYS A 110 -5.26 -3.14 12.80
N VAL A 111 -4.05 -2.95 13.34
CA VAL A 111 -2.84 -3.63 12.80
C VAL A 111 -3.02 -5.15 12.74
N LYS A 112 -3.62 -5.76 13.78
CA LYS A 112 -3.89 -7.21 13.82
C LYS A 112 -4.72 -7.73 12.64
N ASP A 113 -5.58 -6.87 12.06
CA ASP A 113 -6.50 -7.28 10.99
C ASP A 113 -5.79 -7.38 9.63
N VAL A 114 -4.66 -6.71 9.48
CA VAL A 114 -3.92 -6.63 8.21
C VAL A 114 -2.65 -7.46 8.19
N ILE A 115 -2.19 -7.99 9.33
CA ILE A 115 -1.06 -8.94 9.37
C ILE A 115 -1.38 -10.17 8.51
N GLY A 116 -0.42 -10.57 7.67
CA GLY A 116 -0.58 -11.68 6.71
C GLY A 116 -1.25 -11.29 5.39
N ARG A 117 -1.69 -10.05 5.24
CA ARG A 117 -2.17 -9.48 3.97
C ARG A 117 -1.00 -8.85 3.21
N SER A 118 -1.27 -8.21 2.07
CA SER A 118 -0.23 -7.53 1.31
C SER A 118 -0.52 -6.05 1.12
N VAL A 119 0.54 -5.28 1.04
CA VAL A 119 0.51 -3.93 0.48
C VAL A 119 0.85 -4.03 -1.00
N VAL A 120 0.06 -3.37 -1.83
CA VAL A 120 0.25 -3.36 -3.29
C VAL A 120 0.35 -1.92 -3.80
N ILE A 121 1.33 -1.68 -4.65
CA ILE A 121 1.49 -0.44 -5.40
C ILE A 121 1.09 -0.69 -6.85
N HIS A 122 0.26 0.17 -7.40
CA HIS A 122 -0.21 0.10 -8.79
C HIS A 122 0.45 1.17 -9.66
N VAL A 123 0.55 0.91 -10.94
CA VAL A 123 1.22 1.78 -11.91
C VAL A 123 0.47 3.08 -12.18
N GLY A 124 -0.85 3.08 -12.03
CA GLY A 124 -1.70 4.23 -12.31
C GLY A 124 -2.14 4.99 -11.06
N PRO A 125 -2.66 6.19 -11.23
CA PRO A 125 -3.33 6.89 -10.14
C PRO A 125 -4.63 6.18 -9.78
N ASP A 126 -5.05 6.35 -8.53
CA ASP A 126 -6.37 5.98 -8.07
C ASP A 126 -7.34 7.14 -8.36
N ASP A 127 -8.40 6.89 -9.12
CA ASP A 127 -9.40 7.91 -9.43
C ASP A 127 -10.42 8.12 -8.30
N LEU A 128 -10.36 7.28 -7.25
CA LEU A 128 -11.17 7.31 -6.04
C LEU A 128 -12.68 7.10 -6.28
N HIS A 129 -13.09 6.57 -7.41
CA HIS A 129 -14.51 6.32 -7.70
C HIS A 129 -14.80 5.11 -8.58
N SER A 130 -13.95 4.77 -9.54
CA SER A 130 -14.19 3.62 -10.42
C SER A 130 -14.15 2.30 -9.67
N GLN A 131 -15.10 1.41 -9.98
CA GLN A 131 -15.17 0.09 -9.38
C GLN A 131 -14.40 -0.93 -10.21
N PRO A 132 -13.81 -1.92 -9.60
CA PRO A 132 -13.71 -2.17 -8.14
C PRO A 132 -12.52 -1.49 -7.47
N ALA A 133 -11.59 -0.88 -8.19
CA ALA A 133 -10.25 -0.56 -7.68
C ALA A 133 -9.71 0.81 -8.12
N GLY A 134 -10.58 1.77 -8.45
CA GLY A 134 -10.15 3.11 -8.81
C GLY A 134 -9.40 3.22 -10.14
N ASN A 135 -9.57 2.24 -11.02
CA ASN A 135 -8.87 2.17 -12.32
C ASN A 135 -7.33 2.26 -12.19
N ALA A 136 -6.80 1.69 -11.13
CA ALA A 136 -5.40 1.86 -10.71
C ALA A 136 -4.38 1.17 -11.63
N GLY A 137 -4.82 0.25 -12.48
CA GLY A 137 -3.95 -0.44 -13.42
C GLY A 137 -3.15 -1.59 -12.81
N ALA A 138 -2.06 -1.95 -13.48
CA ALA A 138 -1.24 -3.09 -13.11
C ALA A 138 -0.57 -2.93 -11.74
N LYS A 139 -0.39 -4.04 -11.05
CA LYS A 139 0.36 -4.13 -9.79
C LYS A 139 1.86 -4.14 -10.11
N ILE A 140 2.60 -3.19 -9.58
CA ILE A 140 4.04 -3.04 -9.86
C ILE A 140 4.92 -3.29 -8.63
N GLY A 141 4.35 -3.30 -7.44
CA GLY A 141 5.07 -3.58 -6.21
C GLY A 141 4.19 -4.28 -5.19
N CYS A 142 4.80 -5.10 -4.35
CA CYS A 142 4.10 -5.90 -3.34
C CYS A 142 5.00 -6.15 -2.13
N GLY A 143 4.37 -6.25 -0.97
CA GLY A 143 5.02 -6.69 0.25
C GLY A 143 4.01 -7.30 1.23
N VAL A 144 4.37 -8.41 1.84
CA VAL A 144 3.53 -9.06 2.86
C VAL A 144 3.69 -8.32 4.19
N ILE A 145 2.58 -8.05 4.85
CA ILE A 145 2.55 -7.39 6.16
C ILE A 145 2.88 -8.42 7.23
N CYS A 146 4.03 -8.27 7.85
CA CYS A 146 4.54 -9.16 8.89
C CYS A 146 4.57 -8.46 10.24
N LYS A 147 4.18 -9.16 11.30
CA LYS A 147 4.33 -8.68 12.67
C LYS A 147 5.82 -8.50 13.00
N THR A 148 6.16 -7.43 13.65
CA THR A 148 7.51 -7.18 14.16
C THR A 148 7.77 -7.84 15.50
#